data_8d27aa1d7820c819e95fd7e3bbc67e31
#
_entry.id   8d27aa1d7820c819e95fd7e3bbc67e31
#
_cell.length_a   1.000
_cell.length_b   1.000
_cell.length_c   1.000
_cell.angle_alpha   90.00
_cell.angle_beta   90.00
_cell.angle_gamma   90.00
#
_symmetry.space_group_name_H-M   'P 1'
#
loop_
_entity.id
_entity.type
_entity.pdbx_description
1 polymer ?
#
loop_
_entity_poly.entity_id
_entity_poly.type
_entity_poly.pdbx_seq_one_letter_code
_entity_poly.pdbx_strand_id
1 'polypeptide(L)'
;MDFGNAQTTGQVLVGNIRSKISQPASSEYLPMPRMNVITEEVSYFTIREEDSGPSCSLTEALRKQDLFINSMLAQIGCDILWRMFREGRTFYRGAYLNLDTLRVNPIPV
;
A
#
# COMPACT_ATOMS: atom_id res chain seq x y z
N MET A 1 5.50 -2.74 4.84
CA MET A 1 4.67 -1.94 3.92
C MET A 1 4.89 -2.46 2.52
N ASP A 2 3.85 -2.58 1.78
CA ASP A 2 3.87 -3.07 0.40
C ASP A 2 3.31 -2.01 -0.54
N PHE A 3 3.91 -1.89 -1.73
CA PHE A 3 3.50 -0.98 -2.78
C PHE A 3 3.31 -1.78 -4.06
N GLY A 4 2.14 -1.66 -4.66
CA GLY A 4 1.84 -2.22 -5.95
C GLY A 4 1.24 -1.17 -6.87
N ASN A 5 1.64 -1.16 -8.14
CA ASN A 5 1.09 -0.23 -9.10
C ASN A 5 0.91 -0.86 -10.48
N ALA A 6 -0.08 -0.37 -11.20
CA ALA A 6 -0.28 -0.51 -12.62
C ALA A 6 -0.01 0.86 -13.29
N GLN A 7 -0.53 1.09 -14.48
CA GLN A 7 -0.27 2.32 -15.22
C GLN A 7 -0.74 3.57 -14.46
N THR A 8 -2.01 3.66 -14.11
CA THR A 8 -2.64 4.83 -13.45
C THR A 8 -3.25 4.50 -12.10
N THR A 9 -3.21 3.24 -11.70
CA THR A 9 -3.75 2.77 -10.42
C THR A 9 -2.66 2.15 -9.57
N GLY A 10 -2.86 2.16 -8.27
CA GLY A 10 -1.93 1.52 -7.36
C GLY A 10 -2.46 1.39 -5.95
N GLN A 11 -1.68 0.74 -5.13
CA GLN A 11 -2.00 0.50 -3.74
C GLN A 11 -0.77 0.66 -2.85
N VAL A 12 -1.02 1.04 -1.63
CA VAL A 12 -0.08 0.95 -0.53
C VAL A 12 -0.75 0.24 0.64
N LEU A 13 -0.08 -0.75 1.22
CA LEU A 13 -0.59 -1.57 2.30
C LEU A 13 0.43 -1.71 3.41
N VAL A 14 -0.03 -1.62 4.65
CA VAL A 14 0.73 -2.00 5.83
C VAL A 14 0.17 -3.33 6.34
N GLY A 15 1.03 -4.29 6.53
CA GLY A 15 0.66 -5.61 7.03
C GLY A 15 1.88 -6.41 7.46
N ASN A 16 1.67 -7.57 8.00
CA ASN A 16 2.71 -8.50 8.39
C ASN A 16 3.15 -9.37 7.23
N ILE A 17 4.39 -9.81 7.27
CA ILE A 17 4.96 -10.68 6.22
C ILE A 17 4.66 -12.14 6.50
N ARG A 18 4.69 -12.58 7.77
CA ARG A 18 4.66 -14.02 8.11
C ARG A 18 3.63 -14.43 9.15
N SER A 19 3.22 -13.52 10.02
CA SER A 19 2.31 -13.85 11.13
C SER A 19 1.54 -12.62 11.58
N LYS A 20 0.41 -12.87 12.23
CA LYS A 20 -0.38 -11.79 12.85
C LYS A 20 0.34 -11.28 14.09
N ILE A 21 0.52 -9.97 14.20
CA ILE A 21 1.08 -9.35 15.40
C ILE A 21 -0.05 -9.15 16.40
N SER A 22 0.16 -9.66 17.62
CA SER A 22 -0.69 -9.33 18.75
C SER A 22 -0.17 -8.04 19.39
N GLN A 23 -1.04 -7.05 19.52
CA GLN A 23 -0.70 -5.81 20.21
C GLN A 23 -1.11 -5.91 21.68
N PRO A 24 -0.36 -5.25 22.60
CA PRO A 24 -0.75 -5.19 24.00
C PRO A 24 -2.07 -4.42 24.15
N ALA A 25 -2.87 -4.80 25.12
CA ALA A 25 -4.07 -4.07 25.49
C ALA A 25 -3.73 -2.65 25.93
N SER A 26 -4.54 -1.69 25.53
CA SER A 26 -4.42 -0.30 25.94
C SER A 26 -5.78 0.26 26.34
N SER A 27 -5.79 1.18 27.31
CA SER A 27 -6.98 1.96 27.68
C SER A 27 -7.17 3.20 26.80
N GLU A 28 -6.15 3.61 26.08
CA GLU A 28 -6.17 4.84 25.28
C GLU A 28 -6.62 4.62 23.83
N TYR A 29 -6.49 3.38 23.33
CA TYR A 29 -6.88 3.02 21.97
C TYR A 29 -7.38 1.57 21.93
N LEU A 30 -8.25 1.29 21.00
CA LEU A 30 -8.63 -0.10 20.71
C LEU A 30 -7.41 -0.78 20.09
N PRO A 31 -6.83 -1.80 20.76
CA PRO A 31 -5.75 -2.53 20.15
C PRO A 31 -6.25 -3.17 18.88
N MET A 32 -5.53 -3.01 17.80
CA MET A 32 -5.71 -3.84 16.63
C MET A 32 -5.32 -5.26 17.02
N PRO A 33 -6.25 -6.17 17.21
CA PRO A 33 -5.92 -7.49 17.74
C PRO A 33 -5.03 -8.27 16.78
N ARG A 34 -5.05 -7.89 15.50
CA ARG A 34 -4.24 -8.54 14.46
C ARG A 34 -4.13 -7.66 13.23
N MET A 35 -2.93 -7.34 12.84
CA MET A 35 -2.67 -6.84 11.50
C MET A 35 -2.66 -8.04 10.54
N ASN A 36 -3.47 -8.00 9.50
CA ASN A 36 -3.51 -9.06 8.51
C ASN A 36 -2.16 -9.25 7.83
N VAL A 37 -1.90 -10.48 7.41
CA VAL A 37 -0.74 -10.76 6.56
C VAL A 37 -0.99 -10.13 5.19
N ILE A 38 0.03 -9.47 4.61
CA ILE A 38 -0.09 -8.80 3.31
C ILE A 38 -0.65 -9.74 2.24
N THR A 39 -0.23 -10.99 2.24
CA THR A 39 -0.69 -12.02 1.30
C THR A 39 -2.17 -12.40 1.45
N GLU A 40 -2.81 -12.10 2.57
CA GLU A 40 -4.26 -12.28 2.76
C GLU A 40 -5.06 -11.13 2.14
N GLU A 41 -4.46 -9.95 2.03
CA GLU A 41 -5.11 -8.75 1.47
C GLU A 41 -5.01 -8.68 -0.04
N VAL A 42 -3.88 -9.14 -0.59
CA VAL A 42 -3.59 -9.11 -2.01
C VAL A 42 -3.33 -10.54 -2.48
N SER A 43 -4.13 -11.00 -3.42
CA SER A 43 -3.93 -12.31 -4.03
C SER A 43 -2.79 -12.24 -5.05
N TYR A 44 -1.54 -12.20 -4.56
CA TYR A 44 -0.36 -12.14 -5.42
C TYR A 44 -0.30 -13.26 -6.46
N PHE A 45 -0.89 -14.41 -6.16
CA PHE A 45 -0.93 -15.56 -7.08
C PHE A 45 -1.88 -15.39 -8.27
N THR A 46 -2.78 -14.40 -8.22
CA THR A 46 -3.71 -14.10 -9.30
C THR A 46 -3.28 -12.92 -10.17
N ILE A 47 -2.26 -12.18 -9.73
CA ILE A 47 -1.68 -11.11 -10.53
C ILE A 47 -0.84 -11.77 -11.63
N ARG A 48 -1.37 -11.84 -12.83
CA ARG A 48 -0.56 -12.15 -14.01
C ARG A 48 0.29 -10.93 -14.33
N GLU A 49 1.59 -11.08 -14.25
CA GLU A 49 2.56 -10.16 -14.82
C GLU A 49 2.51 -10.25 -16.35
N GLU A 50 1.45 -9.76 -16.96
CA GLU A 50 1.41 -9.50 -18.39
C GLU A 50 2.29 -8.27 -18.60
N ASP A 51 3.50 -8.43 -19.08
CA ASP A 51 4.51 -7.41 -19.37
C ASP A 51 5.56 -7.05 -18.31
N SER A 52 6.02 -7.95 -17.51
CA SER A 52 7.16 -7.72 -16.60
C SER A 52 8.55 -7.87 -17.26
N GLY A 53 8.67 -7.63 -18.55
CA GLY A 53 9.99 -7.52 -19.17
C GLY A 53 10.78 -6.34 -18.58
N PRO A 54 12.11 -6.47 -18.39
CA PRO A 54 12.93 -5.35 -17.96
C PRO A 54 12.77 -4.19 -18.95
N SER A 55 12.31 -3.02 -18.47
CA SER A 55 12.23 -1.83 -19.30
C SER A 55 13.64 -1.31 -19.57
N CYS A 56 14.12 -1.47 -20.80
CA CYS A 56 15.46 -1.07 -21.20
C CYS A 56 15.60 0.45 -21.42
N SER A 57 14.51 1.22 -21.36
CA SER A 57 14.55 2.65 -21.57
C SER A 57 13.54 3.41 -20.69
N LEU A 58 13.87 4.66 -20.35
CA LEU A 58 12.97 5.58 -19.64
C LEU A 58 11.64 5.76 -20.40
N THR A 59 11.70 5.84 -21.73
CA THR A 59 10.51 6.01 -22.59
C THR A 59 9.57 4.81 -22.47
N GLU A 60 10.09 3.60 -22.37
CA GLU A 60 9.28 2.39 -22.18
C GLU A 60 8.68 2.32 -20.77
N ALA A 61 9.45 2.69 -19.75
CA ALA A 61 8.95 2.78 -18.37
C ALA A 61 7.79 3.78 -18.27
N LEU A 62 7.89 4.95 -18.92
CA LEU A 62 6.83 5.96 -18.94
C LEU A 62 5.58 5.54 -19.72
N ARG A 63 5.72 4.62 -20.69
CA ARG A 63 4.55 4.05 -21.39
C ARG A 63 3.79 3.03 -20.53
N LYS A 64 4.50 2.34 -19.65
CA LYS A 64 3.93 1.30 -18.77
C LYS A 64 3.31 1.89 -17.50
N GLN A 65 3.80 3.03 -17.04
CA GLN A 65 3.37 3.66 -15.80
C GLN A 65 3.22 5.16 -15.97
N ASP A 66 2.21 5.74 -15.31
CA ASP A 66 2.10 7.18 -15.16
C ASP A 66 3.31 7.72 -14.37
N LEU A 67 3.80 8.90 -14.78
CA LEU A 67 4.98 9.52 -14.20
C LEU A 67 4.87 9.73 -12.69
N PHE A 68 3.66 10.01 -12.20
CA PHE A 68 3.43 10.41 -10.81
C PHE A 68 2.89 9.30 -9.91
N ILE A 69 2.49 8.14 -10.45
CA ILE A 69 1.88 7.07 -9.65
C ILE A 69 2.76 6.63 -8.49
N ASN A 70 4.04 6.41 -8.75
CA ASN A 70 5.00 5.95 -7.75
C ASN A 70 5.24 6.99 -6.65
N SER A 71 5.38 8.27 -7.03
CA SER A 71 5.61 9.35 -6.05
C SER A 71 4.39 9.59 -5.17
N MET A 72 3.18 9.50 -5.72
CA MET A 72 1.96 9.64 -4.94
C MET A 72 1.75 8.48 -3.98
N LEU A 73 1.99 7.25 -4.42
CA LEU A 73 1.94 6.09 -3.53
C LEU A 73 2.98 6.18 -2.40
N ALA A 74 4.19 6.63 -2.72
CA ALA A 74 5.23 6.83 -1.72
C ALA A 74 4.83 7.89 -0.68
N GLN A 75 4.22 9.00 -1.11
CA GLN A 75 3.74 10.04 -0.19
C GLN A 75 2.63 9.52 0.73
N ILE A 76 1.66 8.79 0.20
CA ILE A 76 0.59 8.18 1.01
C ILE A 76 1.20 7.21 2.03
N GLY A 77 2.12 6.36 1.59
CA GLY A 77 2.81 5.42 2.48
C GLY A 77 3.61 6.12 3.58
N CYS A 78 4.33 7.19 3.24
CA CYS A 78 5.06 7.99 4.21
C CYS A 78 4.13 8.67 5.23
N ASP A 79 2.96 9.18 4.81
CA ASP A 79 1.98 9.77 5.74
C ASP A 79 1.45 8.73 6.73
N ILE A 80 1.12 7.53 6.26
CA ILE A 80 0.66 6.45 7.14
C ILE A 80 1.75 6.10 8.17
N LEU A 81 3.00 5.92 7.74
CA LEU A 81 4.13 5.64 8.64
C LEU A 81 4.38 6.78 9.61
N TRP A 82 4.33 8.01 9.13
CA TRP A 82 4.52 9.19 9.97
C TRP A 82 3.52 9.24 11.11
N ARG A 83 2.24 9.01 10.82
CA ARG A 83 1.18 8.94 11.84
C ARG A 83 1.44 7.81 12.84
N MET A 84 1.82 6.63 12.35
CA MET A 84 2.16 5.49 13.22
C MET A 84 3.31 5.83 14.17
N PHE A 85 4.38 6.49 13.69
CA PHE A 85 5.51 6.86 14.55
C PHE A 85 5.20 8.02 15.49
N ARG A 86 4.45 9.01 15.02
CA ARG A 86 4.14 10.20 15.82
C ARG A 86 3.06 9.95 16.86
N GLU A 87 2.01 9.22 16.48
CA GLU A 87 0.80 9.05 17.30
C GLU A 87 0.72 7.64 17.94
N GLY A 88 1.62 6.73 17.57
CA GLY A 88 1.61 5.35 18.03
C GLY A 88 0.41 4.53 17.52
N ARG A 89 -0.36 5.08 16.57
CA ARG A 89 -1.59 4.48 16.03
C ARG A 89 -1.84 4.93 14.60
N THR A 90 -2.70 4.19 13.90
CA THR A 90 -3.25 4.60 12.61
C THR A 90 -4.70 4.15 12.49
N PHE A 91 -5.50 4.88 11.74
CA PHE A 91 -6.89 4.53 11.40
C PHE A 91 -6.97 3.78 10.07
N TYR A 92 -5.92 3.85 9.29
CA TYR A 92 -5.84 3.25 7.96
C TYR A 92 -4.59 2.39 7.86
N ARG A 93 -4.74 1.22 7.28
CA ARG A 93 -3.63 0.31 6.97
C ARG A 93 -3.16 0.40 5.53
N GLY A 94 -3.81 1.24 4.74
CA GLY A 94 -3.43 1.44 3.35
C GLY A 94 -4.39 2.32 2.58
N ALA A 95 -4.16 2.41 1.29
CA ALA A 95 -5.03 3.10 0.35
C ALA A 95 -4.90 2.53 -1.06
N TYR A 96 -5.99 2.60 -1.82
CA TYR A 96 -6.00 2.44 -3.27
C TYR A 96 -6.00 3.83 -3.92
N LEU A 97 -5.15 4.01 -4.92
CA LEU A 97 -5.04 5.24 -5.71
C LEU A 97 -5.46 4.95 -7.15
N ASN A 98 -6.23 5.87 -7.73
CA ASN A 98 -6.54 5.88 -9.15
C ASN A 98 -6.35 7.31 -9.69
N LEU A 99 -5.35 7.49 -10.54
CA LEU A 99 -4.99 8.81 -11.11
C LEU A 99 -5.96 9.26 -12.20
N ASP A 100 -6.57 8.34 -12.96
CA ASP A 100 -7.54 8.71 -14.00
C ASP A 100 -8.77 9.39 -13.40
N THR A 101 -9.18 8.96 -12.24
CA THR A 101 -10.36 9.49 -11.53
C THR A 101 -9.99 10.44 -10.38
N LEU A 102 -8.69 10.63 -10.11
CA LEU A 102 -8.16 11.38 -8.96
C LEU A 102 -8.74 10.93 -7.61
N ARG A 103 -8.94 9.63 -7.44
CA ARG A 103 -9.52 9.06 -6.22
C ARG A 103 -8.46 8.35 -5.38
N VAL A 104 -8.53 8.62 -4.09
CA VAL A 104 -7.82 7.85 -3.06
C VAL A 104 -8.87 7.20 -2.18
N ASN A 105 -8.89 5.87 -2.14
CA ASN A 105 -9.80 5.09 -1.31
C ASN A 105 -9.01 4.49 -0.14
N PRO A 106 -9.18 5.01 1.07
CA PRO A 106 -8.49 4.51 2.24
C PRO A 106 -8.99 3.11 2.62
N ILE A 107 -8.07 2.28 3.10
CA ILE A 107 -8.36 0.96 3.64
C ILE A 107 -8.32 1.09 5.16
N PRO A 108 -9.45 1.00 5.86
CA PRO A 108 -9.47 1.10 7.31
C PRO A 108 -8.77 -0.08 7.97
N VAL A 109 -8.41 0.13 9.21
CA VAL A 109 -7.85 -0.90 10.09
C VAL A 109 -8.91 -1.91 10.50
#